data_0a97ece54a126f198828dd7f4f0161aa
#
_entry.id   0a97ece54a126f198828dd7f4f0161aa
#
_cell.length_a   1.000
_cell.length_b   1.000
_cell.length_c   1.000
_cell.angle_alpha   90.00
_cell.angle_beta   90.00
_cell.angle_gamma   90.00
#
_symmetry.space_group_name_H-M   'P 1'
#
loop_
_entity.id
_entity.type
_entity.pdbx_description
1 polymer ?
#
loop_
_entity_poly.entity_id
_entity_poly.type
_entity_poly.pdbx_seq_one_letter_code
_entity_poly.pdbx_strand_id
1 'polypeptide(L)'
;MTKLSKAVRINVVNQTMVRNTTREKGCVFMVYGYCRISRAKQSIERQIRNIKQAYPAAVIVEEVFTRTTLNRKEWPKLFKKAKEGDTIVFDSVSRMSGNAEEGITAYEELYNRGVSLVFLKEPHINTDTYKQTLSNLLSMTNTDVDFILDGINKYLMALAKTQVRIAFEQSEKEVEDLHQRTREGIETARLNGKQIGAVPGKKFTTKKSIKAKEVIRRYSKDFCGTLADGEVIKLTGISRKTYYKYKAEIKEEQGL
;
A
#
# COMPACT_ATOMS: atom_id res chain seq x y z
N MET A 1 1.23 47.70 28.73
CA MET A 1 2.25 46.75 29.15
C MET A 1 1.60 45.34 29.09
N THR A 2 1.89 44.35 28.38
CA THR A 2 2.78 44.06 27.23
C THR A 2 2.26 42.79 26.57
N LYS A 3 1.78 42.92 25.34
CA LYS A 3 1.49 41.74 24.48
C LYS A 3 2.79 41.32 23.83
N LEU A 4 3.48 40.32 24.35
CA LEU A 4 4.60 39.69 23.68
C LEU A 4 4.86 38.33 24.37
N SER A 5 4.32 37.22 23.82
CA SER A 5 4.90 35.89 23.86
C SER A 5 3.94 34.82 23.31
N LYS A 6 3.68 34.85 22.00
CA LYS A 6 3.02 33.73 21.32
C LYS A 6 3.58 33.45 19.90
N ALA A 7 4.82 33.76 19.68
CA ALA A 7 5.42 33.63 18.34
C ALA A 7 6.79 32.96 18.32
N VAL A 8 7.06 32.02 19.24
CA VAL A 8 8.31 31.23 19.21
C VAL A 8 8.00 29.79 19.61
N ARG A 9 7.25 29.06 18.79
CA ARG A 9 7.16 27.58 18.89
C ARG A 9 6.75 26.87 17.59
N ILE A 10 6.94 27.49 16.43
CA ILE A 10 6.71 26.80 15.13
C ILE A 10 7.87 27.16 14.22
N ASN A 11 9.09 26.71 14.52
CA ASN A 11 10.20 26.88 13.56
C ASN A 11 11.39 25.92 13.79
N VAL A 12 11.21 24.77 14.40
CA VAL A 12 12.30 23.78 14.55
C VAL A 12 12.05 22.47 13.79
N VAL A 13 10.90 22.28 13.14
CA VAL A 13 10.58 21.03 12.41
C VAL A 13 10.78 21.15 10.89
N ASN A 14 11.04 22.34 10.35
CA ASN A 14 11.07 22.55 8.90
C ASN A 14 12.45 22.76 8.26
N GLN A 15 13.56 22.47 8.94
CA GLN A 15 14.88 22.66 8.33
C GLN A 15 15.63 21.38 7.93
N THR A 16 15.01 20.20 8.02
CA THR A 16 15.66 18.93 7.61
C THR A 16 15.06 18.31 6.33
N MET A 17 14.18 19.01 5.62
CA MET A 17 13.37 18.42 4.55
C MET A 17 13.62 18.95 3.14
N VAL A 18 14.77 19.55 2.87
CA VAL A 18 15.13 19.90 1.48
C VAL A 18 16.57 19.51 1.22
N ARG A 19 16.82 18.21 1.07
CA ARG A 19 17.98 17.74 0.32
C ARG A 19 17.48 17.21 -1.00
N ASN A 20 17.19 18.15 -1.91
CA ASN A 20 17.20 17.90 -3.34
C ASN A 20 18.57 17.38 -3.73
N THR A 21 18.64 16.22 -4.38
CA THR A 21 19.72 15.73 -5.21
C THR A 21 21.10 16.34 -4.85
N THR A 22 21.72 15.85 -3.81
CA THR A 22 23.12 16.18 -3.54
C THR A 22 23.97 15.48 -4.58
N ARG A 23 24.47 16.29 -5.51
CA ARG A 23 25.47 15.91 -6.51
C ARG A 23 26.81 15.78 -5.79
N GLU A 24 27.11 14.62 -5.26
CA GLU A 24 28.50 14.27 -4.94
C GLU A 24 29.04 13.36 -6.04
N LYS A 25 30.06 13.85 -6.74
CA LYS A 25 30.86 13.10 -7.73
C LYS A 25 30.09 12.37 -8.83
N GLY A 26 29.15 13.05 -9.53
CA GLY A 26 28.58 12.52 -10.80
C GLY A 26 27.54 11.38 -10.65
N CYS A 27 27.20 10.93 -9.44
CA CYS A 27 26.14 9.96 -9.21
C CYS A 27 24.79 10.67 -9.03
N VAL A 28 23.81 10.34 -9.87
CA VAL A 28 22.42 10.78 -9.71
C VAL A 28 21.71 9.76 -8.83
N PHE A 29 21.47 10.12 -7.57
CA PHE A 29 20.67 9.30 -6.67
C PHE A 29 19.17 9.47 -6.98
N MET A 30 18.46 8.36 -7.04
CA MET A 30 17.04 8.34 -7.36
C MET A 30 16.19 8.26 -6.10
N VAL A 31 15.07 8.99 -6.09
CA VAL A 31 14.06 8.88 -5.05
C VAL A 31 12.85 8.17 -5.63
N TYR A 32 12.49 7.03 -5.07
CA TYR A 32 11.32 6.25 -5.45
C TYR A 32 10.25 6.36 -4.38
N GLY A 33 9.01 6.60 -4.78
CA GLY A 33 7.84 6.56 -3.89
C GLY A 33 7.04 5.28 -4.13
N TYR A 34 7.06 4.34 -3.21
CA TYR A 34 6.31 3.09 -3.34
C TYR A 34 4.92 3.20 -2.73
N CYS A 35 3.90 3.03 -3.56
CA CYS A 35 2.49 3.09 -3.19
C CYS A 35 1.80 1.75 -3.45
N ARG A 36 1.08 1.23 -2.44
CA ARG A 36 0.42 -0.07 -2.54
C ARG A 36 -1.03 -0.01 -2.07
N ILE A 37 -1.93 -0.63 -2.83
CA ILE A 37 -3.33 -0.86 -2.45
C ILE A 37 -3.68 -2.35 -2.51
N SER A 38 -4.63 -2.77 -1.66
CA SER A 38 -5.06 -4.17 -1.60
C SER A 38 -6.14 -4.52 -2.62
N ARG A 39 -6.86 -3.53 -3.16
CA ARG A 39 -7.94 -3.70 -4.14
C ARG A 39 -7.90 -2.56 -5.16
N ALA A 40 -8.09 -2.89 -6.44
CA ALA A 40 -8.09 -1.91 -7.54
C ALA A 40 -9.12 -0.76 -7.39
N LYS A 41 -10.17 -0.95 -6.56
CA LYS A 41 -11.17 0.09 -6.25
C LYS A 41 -10.73 1.07 -5.16
N GLN A 42 -9.61 0.80 -4.44
CA GLN A 42 -9.08 1.71 -3.43
C GLN A 42 -8.30 2.83 -4.11
N SER A 43 -8.46 4.06 -3.60
CA SER A 43 -7.66 5.19 -4.10
C SER A 43 -6.23 5.12 -3.55
N ILE A 44 -5.27 5.17 -4.46
CA ILE A 44 -3.84 5.27 -4.18
C ILE A 44 -3.38 6.72 -4.06
N GLU A 45 -4.21 7.66 -4.52
CA GLU A 45 -3.91 9.09 -4.64
C GLU A 45 -3.45 9.74 -3.33
N ARG A 46 -4.01 9.31 -2.18
CA ARG A 46 -3.58 9.81 -0.87
C ARG A 46 -2.11 9.51 -0.60
N GLN A 47 -1.66 8.29 -0.91
CA GLN A 47 -0.25 7.90 -0.70
C GLN A 47 0.66 8.69 -1.64
N ILE A 48 0.27 8.82 -2.91
CA ILE A 48 1.01 9.60 -3.92
C ILE A 48 1.14 11.05 -3.47
N ARG A 49 0.04 11.67 -3.03
CA ARG A 49 0.04 13.05 -2.54
C ARG A 49 0.98 13.22 -1.34
N ASN A 50 0.90 12.35 -0.34
CA ASN A 50 1.74 12.42 0.85
C ASN A 50 3.22 12.30 0.49
N ILE A 51 3.57 11.35 -0.38
CA ILE A 51 4.95 11.15 -0.85
C ILE A 51 5.41 12.34 -1.68
N LYS A 52 4.61 12.83 -2.62
CA LYS A 52 4.96 13.99 -3.46
C LYS A 52 5.08 15.29 -2.68
N GLN A 53 4.33 15.44 -1.59
CA GLN A 53 4.45 16.58 -0.69
C GLN A 53 5.80 16.60 0.03
N ALA A 54 6.28 15.44 0.48
CA ALA A 54 7.58 15.30 1.15
C ALA A 54 8.75 15.25 0.17
N TYR A 55 8.55 14.58 -0.98
CA TYR A 55 9.56 14.35 -2.02
C TYR A 55 8.96 14.63 -3.41
N PRO A 56 8.91 15.91 -3.86
CA PRO A 56 8.28 16.28 -5.14
C PRO A 56 8.87 15.56 -6.36
N ALA A 57 10.19 15.30 -6.35
CA ALA A 57 10.91 14.62 -7.42
C ALA A 57 10.81 13.09 -7.40
N ALA A 58 10.12 12.48 -6.41
CA ALA A 58 10.03 11.03 -6.30
C ALA A 58 9.36 10.40 -7.52
N VAL A 59 9.97 9.35 -8.05
CA VAL A 59 9.38 8.48 -9.09
C VAL A 59 8.41 7.52 -8.43
N ILE A 60 7.12 7.67 -8.72
CA ILE A 60 6.08 6.84 -8.09
C ILE A 60 6.05 5.46 -8.74
N VAL A 61 6.07 4.43 -7.89
CA VAL A 61 5.89 3.03 -8.23
C VAL A 61 4.59 2.56 -7.58
N GLU A 62 3.61 2.21 -8.41
CA GLU A 62 2.27 1.83 -7.96
C GLU A 62 2.11 0.31 -8.04
N GLU A 63 1.65 -0.29 -6.95
CA GLU A 63 1.36 -1.72 -6.87
C GLU A 63 -0.09 -1.98 -6.46
N VAL A 64 -0.78 -2.78 -7.25
CA VAL A 64 -2.09 -3.34 -6.89
C VAL A 64 -1.88 -4.78 -6.48
N PHE A 65 -1.81 -5.02 -5.18
CA PHE A 65 -1.57 -6.33 -4.60
C PHE A 65 -2.78 -6.79 -3.79
N THR A 66 -3.43 -7.86 -4.23
CA THR A 66 -4.48 -8.53 -3.44
C THR A 66 -3.88 -9.74 -2.71
N ARG A 67 -4.33 -10.03 -1.47
CA ARG A 67 -3.87 -11.22 -0.72
C ARG A 67 -4.08 -12.54 -1.48
N THR A 68 -4.99 -12.57 -2.45
CA THR A 68 -5.27 -13.72 -3.31
C THR A 68 -4.34 -13.87 -4.50
N THR A 69 -3.62 -12.82 -4.86
CA THR A 69 -2.59 -12.84 -5.92
C THR A 69 -1.23 -12.70 -5.25
N LEU A 70 -0.52 -13.82 -5.06
CA LEU A 70 0.82 -13.89 -4.44
C LEU A 70 1.92 -13.17 -5.25
N ASN A 71 1.62 -12.59 -6.40
CA ASN A 71 2.60 -11.95 -7.27
C ASN A 71 2.58 -10.43 -7.13
N ARG A 72 3.41 -9.91 -6.21
CA ARG A 72 3.89 -8.53 -6.29
C ARG A 72 4.77 -8.42 -7.54
N LYS A 73 4.38 -7.59 -8.49
CA LYS A 73 5.13 -7.44 -9.75
C LYS A 73 6.15 -6.30 -9.69
N GLU A 74 5.75 -5.20 -9.06
CA GLU A 74 6.56 -3.97 -9.07
C GLU A 74 7.56 -3.90 -7.92
N TRP A 75 7.22 -4.45 -6.74
CA TRP A 75 8.13 -4.49 -5.60
C TRP A 75 9.46 -5.21 -5.90
N PRO A 76 9.48 -6.45 -6.44
CA PRO A 76 10.75 -7.12 -6.76
C PRO A 76 11.58 -6.39 -7.82
N LYS A 77 10.93 -5.68 -8.76
CA LYS A 77 11.63 -4.85 -9.75
C LYS A 77 12.30 -3.66 -9.08
N LEU A 78 11.55 -2.93 -8.24
CA LEU A 78 12.08 -1.81 -7.48
C LEU A 78 13.21 -2.25 -6.55
N PHE A 79 13.01 -3.36 -5.83
CA PHE A 79 13.98 -3.93 -4.91
C PHE A 79 15.31 -4.27 -5.58
N LYS A 80 15.27 -4.85 -6.79
CA LYS A 80 16.46 -5.15 -7.60
C LYS A 80 17.09 -3.90 -8.22
N LYS A 81 16.27 -2.92 -8.60
CA LYS A 81 16.69 -1.70 -9.30
C LYS A 81 17.38 -0.72 -8.36
N ALA A 82 16.94 -0.62 -7.10
CA ALA A 82 17.48 0.31 -6.13
C ALA A 82 18.97 0.03 -5.86
N LYS A 83 19.80 1.07 -5.91
CA LYS A 83 21.24 1.04 -5.72
C LYS A 83 21.64 1.82 -4.49
N GLU A 84 22.90 1.68 -4.11
CA GLU A 84 23.50 2.49 -3.04
C GLU A 84 23.27 3.98 -3.27
N GLY A 85 22.83 4.69 -2.24
CA GLY A 85 22.49 6.11 -2.28
C GLY A 85 21.07 6.43 -2.74
N ASP A 86 20.35 5.48 -3.36
CA ASP A 86 18.93 5.68 -3.71
C ASP A 86 18.06 5.73 -2.44
N THR A 87 16.92 6.40 -2.55
CA THR A 87 15.94 6.50 -1.46
C THR A 87 14.61 5.88 -1.87
N ILE A 88 14.04 5.03 -1.03
CA ILE A 88 12.67 4.51 -1.20
C ILE A 88 11.78 5.08 -0.10
N VAL A 89 10.71 5.77 -0.50
CA VAL A 89 9.75 6.45 0.38
C VAL A 89 8.44 5.67 0.42
N PHE A 90 7.98 5.38 1.63
CA PHE A 90 6.70 4.73 1.91
C PHE A 90 5.79 5.67 2.70
N ASP A 91 4.47 5.63 2.46
CA ASP A 91 3.48 6.33 3.30
C ASP A 91 3.45 5.76 4.73
N SER A 92 3.62 4.44 4.88
CA SER A 92 3.72 3.72 6.15
C SER A 92 4.39 2.35 5.98
N VAL A 93 4.83 1.75 7.08
CA VAL A 93 5.44 0.41 7.15
C VAL A 93 4.56 -0.65 6.47
N SER A 94 3.24 -0.59 6.67
CA SER A 94 2.29 -1.52 6.04
C SER A 94 2.31 -1.50 4.51
N ARG A 95 2.92 -0.50 3.88
CA ARG A 95 3.06 -0.46 2.40
C ARG A 95 4.23 -1.31 1.94
N MET A 96 5.30 -1.38 2.73
CA MET A 96 6.46 -2.21 2.43
C MET A 96 6.13 -3.71 2.56
N SER A 97 5.66 -4.15 3.70
CA SER A 97 5.22 -5.54 3.92
C SER A 97 3.93 -5.61 4.76
N GLY A 98 3.18 -6.69 4.60
CA GLY A 98 2.06 -7.06 5.46
C GLY A 98 2.44 -8.18 6.44
N ASN A 99 3.66 -8.69 6.35
CA ASN A 99 4.26 -9.66 7.25
C ASN A 99 5.52 -9.03 7.89
N ALA A 100 5.65 -9.15 9.20
CA ALA A 100 6.73 -8.50 9.95
C ALA A 100 8.10 -9.07 9.58
N GLU A 101 8.24 -10.38 9.49
CA GLU A 101 9.54 -11.03 9.18
C GLU A 101 10.03 -10.69 7.77
N GLU A 102 9.14 -10.76 6.76
CA GLU A 102 9.49 -10.35 5.40
C GLU A 102 9.89 -8.88 5.34
N GLY A 103 9.18 -8.03 6.08
CA GLY A 103 9.45 -6.60 6.14
C GLY A 103 10.82 -6.29 6.75
N ILE A 104 11.16 -6.94 7.87
CA ILE A 104 12.45 -6.79 8.57
C ILE A 104 13.58 -7.26 7.66
N THR A 105 13.44 -8.45 7.06
CA THR A 105 14.45 -9.00 6.15
C THR A 105 14.73 -8.08 4.98
N ALA A 106 13.66 -7.58 4.34
CA ALA A 106 13.78 -6.64 3.22
C ALA A 106 14.39 -5.28 3.66
N TYR A 107 14.04 -4.80 4.86
CA TYR A 107 14.62 -3.60 5.44
C TYR A 107 16.12 -3.75 5.64
N GLU A 108 16.56 -4.84 6.30
CA GLU A 108 17.98 -5.11 6.56
C GLU A 108 18.78 -5.29 5.26
N GLU A 109 18.24 -5.98 4.27
CA GLU A 109 18.91 -6.16 2.98
C GLU A 109 19.11 -4.84 2.25
N LEU A 110 18.06 -3.99 2.15
CA LEU A 110 18.17 -2.67 1.51
C LEU A 110 19.11 -1.73 2.27
N TYR A 111 19.05 -1.76 3.61
CA TYR A 111 19.96 -1.00 4.46
C TYR A 111 21.42 -1.39 4.21
N ASN A 112 21.73 -2.71 4.19
CA ASN A 112 23.08 -3.23 3.95
C ASN A 112 23.58 -2.91 2.52
N ARG A 113 22.67 -2.72 1.56
CA ARG A 113 22.97 -2.28 0.20
C ARG A 113 23.14 -0.76 0.09
N GLY A 114 23.06 -0.02 1.19
CA GLY A 114 23.21 1.44 1.21
C GLY A 114 22.00 2.20 0.67
N VAL A 115 20.83 1.56 0.53
CA VAL A 115 19.59 2.21 0.12
C VAL A 115 18.93 2.87 1.34
N SER A 116 18.52 4.13 1.22
CA SER A 116 17.80 4.84 2.27
C SER A 116 16.31 4.53 2.23
N LEU A 117 15.72 4.15 3.38
CA LEU A 117 14.30 3.88 3.54
C LEU A 117 13.67 4.99 4.39
N VAL A 118 12.57 5.54 3.92
CA VAL A 118 11.81 6.61 4.59
C VAL A 118 10.36 6.19 4.74
N PHE A 119 9.87 6.24 5.99
CA PHE A 119 8.48 5.98 6.34
C PHE A 119 7.85 7.26 6.88
N LEU A 120 6.89 7.83 6.13
CA LEU A 120 6.35 9.15 6.45
C LEU A 120 5.57 9.16 7.78
N LYS A 121 4.92 8.06 8.13
CA LYS A 121 4.16 7.93 9.38
C LYS A 121 4.98 7.43 10.56
N GLU A 122 6.01 6.67 10.28
CA GLU A 122 6.89 6.07 11.29
C GLU A 122 8.35 6.56 11.11
N PRO A 123 8.63 7.88 11.29
CA PRO A 123 9.94 8.45 11.00
C PRO A 123 11.06 7.93 11.91
N HIS A 124 10.72 7.35 13.05
CA HIS A 124 11.67 6.80 14.01
C HIS A 124 12.40 5.55 13.49
N ILE A 125 11.86 4.89 12.45
CA ILE A 125 12.50 3.73 11.81
C ILE A 125 13.13 4.06 10.46
N ASN A 126 13.20 5.33 10.07
CA ASN A 126 13.93 5.73 8.87
C ASN A 126 15.39 5.32 8.97
N THR A 127 15.98 4.90 7.86
CA THR A 127 17.40 4.49 7.83
C THR A 127 18.34 5.62 8.26
N ASP A 128 17.99 6.87 8.01
CA ASP A 128 18.80 8.01 8.46
C ASP A 128 18.76 8.14 10.00
N THR A 129 17.60 7.95 10.63
CA THR A 129 17.48 7.93 12.10
C THR A 129 18.28 6.77 12.68
N TYR A 130 18.23 5.60 12.04
CA TYR A 130 19.02 4.44 12.41
C TYR A 130 20.52 4.73 12.27
N LYS A 131 20.98 5.32 11.15
CA LYS A 131 22.37 5.74 10.94
C LYS A 131 22.82 6.78 11.96
N GLN A 132 21.98 7.76 12.32
CA GLN A 132 22.28 8.74 13.36
C GLN A 132 22.46 8.08 14.74
N THR A 133 21.62 7.10 15.08
CA THR A 133 21.81 6.30 16.30
C THR A 133 23.15 5.60 16.28
N LEU A 134 23.58 5.04 15.14
CA LEU A 134 24.88 4.42 14.96
C LEU A 134 26.05 5.43 14.98
N SER A 135 25.88 6.62 14.42
CA SER A 135 26.90 7.68 14.44
C SER A 135 27.09 8.29 15.84
N ASN A 136 26.05 8.22 16.68
CA ASN A 136 26.09 8.60 18.09
C ASN A 136 26.66 7.47 18.99
N LEU A 137 27.16 6.36 18.40
CA LEU A 137 27.90 5.38 19.14
C LEU A 137 29.10 6.03 19.81
N LEU A 138 29.36 5.61 21.04
CA LEU A 138 30.49 6.12 21.82
C LEU A 138 31.79 5.79 21.10
N SER A 139 32.60 6.82 20.88
CA SER A 139 33.90 6.65 20.25
C SER A 139 34.83 5.87 21.17
N MET A 140 35.58 4.92 20.62
CA MET A 140 36.61 4.19 21.32
C MET A 140 37.74 5.14 21.74
N THR A 141 38.24 4.98 22.97
CA THR A 141 39.25 5.84 23.60
C THR A 141 40.62 5.26 23.58
N ASN A 142 40.77 4.00 23.13
CA ASN A 142 42.00 3.14 23.23
C ASN A 142 42.49 2.93 24.67
N THR A 143 41.52 2.81 25.59
CA THR A 143 41.77 2.51 27.02
C THR A 143 40.95 1.29 27.44
N ASP A 144 41.16 0.79 28.65
CA ASP A 144 40.41 -0.35 29.22
C ASP A 144 38.92 -0.10 29.34
N VAL A 145 38.49 1.17 29.26
CA VAL A 145 37.05 1.57 29.22
C VAL A 145 36.38 1.11 27.95
N ASP A 146 37.09 0.82 26.89
CA ASP A 146 36.57 0.42 25.59
C ASP A 146 35.74 -0.88 25.64
N PHE A 147 36.02 -1.77 26.61
CA PHE A 147 35.18 -2.96 26.83
C PHE A 147 33.72 -2.57 27.20
N ILE A 148 33.58 -1.52 28.03
CA ILE A 148 32.27 -1.03 28.45
C ILE A 148 31.60 -0.29 27.28
N LEU A 149 32.35 0.54 26.55
CA LEU A 149 31.86 1.29 25.38
C LEU A 149 31.38 0.36 24.27
N ASP A 150 32.10 -0.72 23.97
CA ASP A 150 31.67 -1.73 23.00
C ASP A 150 30.37 -2.42 23.43
N GLY A 151 30.22 -2.75 24.71
CA GLY A 151 29.01 -3.33 25.27
C GLY A 151 27.79 -2.39 25.11
N ILE A 152 27.97 -1.11 25.43
CA ILE A 152 26.92 -0.08 25.27
C ILE A 152 26.57 0.10 23.79
N ASN A 153 27.56 0.16 22.91
CA ASN A 153 27.35 0.29 21.46
C ASN A 153 26.55 -0.89 20.90
N LYS A 154 26.89 -2.11 21.28
CA LYS A 154 26.15 -3.34 20.91
C LYS A 154 24.70 -3.30 21.42
N TYR A 155 24.48 -2.81 22.63
CA TYR A 155 23.14 -2.64 23.19
C TYR A 155 22.31 -1.61 22.39
N LEU A 156 22.88 -0.45 22.07
CA LEU A 156 22.21 0.59 21.26
C LEU A 156 21.83 0.06 19.87
N MET A 157 22.70 -0.71 19.24
CA MET A 157 22.43 -1.41 17.98
C MET A 157 21.25 -2.38 18.09
N ALA A 158 21.24 -3.21 19.13
CA ALA A 158 20.17 -4.17 19.37
C ALA A 158 18.84 -3.45 19.65
N LEU A 159 18.87 -2.34 20.38
CA LEU A 159 17.69 -1.52 20.66
C LEU A 159 17.11 -0.90 19.37
N ALA A 160 17.95 -0.36 18.50
CA ALA A 160 17.50 0.20 17.22
C ALA A 160 16.87 -0.87 16.31
N LYS A 161 17.45 -2.06 16.22
CA LYS A 161 16.86 -3.21 15.50
C LYS A 161 15.51 -3.61 16.08
N THR A 162 15.41 -3.63 17.43
CA THR A 162 14.16 -3.95 18.12
C THR A 162 13.05 -2.94 17.79
N GLN A 163 13.36 -1.64 17.70
CA GLN A 163 12.39 -0.62 17.32
C GLN A 163 11.85 -0.84 15.91
N VAL A 164 12.71 -1.18 14.96
CA VAL A 164 12.27 -1.52 13.59
C VAL A 164 11.36 -2.74 13.62
N ARG A 165 11.73 -3.79 14.37
CA ARG A 165 10.90 -5.00 14.53
C ARG A 165 9.53 -4.67 15.09
N ILE A 166 9.45 -3.92 16.20
CA ILE A 166 8.20 -3.52 16.85
C ILE A 166 7.28 -2.77 15.87
N ALA A 167 7.82 -1.87 15.06
CA ALA A 167 7.02 -1.13 14.09
C ALA A 167 6.36 -2.05 13.03
N PHE A 168 7.07 -3.06 12.54
CA PHE A 168 6.50 -4.04 11.62
C PHE A 168 5.47 -4.95 12.30
N GLU A 169 5.75 -5.45 13.51
CA GLU A 169 4.82 -6.27 14.29
C GLU A 169 3.54 -5.52 14.64
N GLN A 170 3.64 -4.25 15.04
CA GLN A 170 2.48 -3.39 15.28
C GLN A 170 1.63 -3.20 14.02
N SER A 171 2.27 -2.97 12.87
CA SER A 171 1.56 -2.85 11.60
C SER A 171 0.84 -4.14 11.19
N GLU A 172 1.43 -5.31 11.44
CA GLU A 172 0.79 -6.60 11.19
C GLU A 172 -0.41 -6.81 12.12
N LYS A 173 -0.24 -6.53 13.42
CA LYS A 173 -1.30 -6.62 14.43
C LYS A 173 -2.48 -5.71 14.13
N GLU A 174 -2.25 -4.45 13.70
CA GLU A 174 -3.33 -3.54 13.29
C GLU A 174 -4.24 -4.15 12.20
N VAL A 175 -3.65 -4.88 11.26
CA VAL A 175 -4.42 -5.56 10.19
C VAL A 175 -5.23 -6.72 10.76
N GLU A 176 -4.67 -7.49 11.68
CA GLU A 176 -5.37 -8.60 12.33
C GLU A 176 -6.53 -8.09 13.18
N ASP A 177 -6.31 -7.06 14.00
CA ASP A 177 -7.33 -6.42 14.83
C ASP A 177 -8.48 -5.87 13.96
N LEU A 178 -8.18 -5.25 12.82
CA LEU A 178 -9.20 -4.79 11.88
C LEU A 178 -10.04 -5.95 11.33
N HIS A 179 -9.41 -7.07 10.99
CA HIS A 179 -10.13 -8.27 10.54
C HIS A 179 -11.00 -8.86 11.63
N GLN A 180 -10.49 -8.93 12.85
CA GLN A 180 -11.23 -9.43 14.00
C GLN A 180 -12.47 -8.56 14.29
N ARG A 181 -12.30 -7.24 14.43
CA ARG A 181 -13.41 -6.29 14.62
C ARG A 181 -14.46 -6.40 13.50
N THR A 182 -14.03 -6.62 12.28
CA THR A 182 -14.94 -6.81 11.15
C THR A 182 -15.77 -8.10 11.30
N ARG A 183 -15.13 -9.20 11.72
CA ARG A 183 -15.82 -10.48 11.96
C ARG A 183 -16.82 -10.35 13.11
N GLU A 184 -16.41 -9.75 14.22
CA GLU A 184 -17.25 -9.50 15.40
C GLU A 184 -18.42 -8.58 15.05
N GLY A 185 -18.19 -7.53 14.26
CA GLY A 185 -19.25 -6.65 13.77
C GLY A 185 -20.28 -7.36 12.87
N ILE A 186 -19.82 -8.27 12.00
CA ILE A 186 -20.69 -9.10 11.17
C ILE A 186 -21.51 -10.06 12.05
N GLU A 187 -20.88 -10.70 13.04
CA GLU A 187 -21.59 -11.60 13.95
C GLU A 187 -22.62 -10.86 14.80
N THR A 188 -22.26 -9.72 15.36
CA THR A 188 -23.20 -8.84 16.08
C THR A 188 -24.38 -8.43 15.20
N ALA A 189 -24.13 -8.08 13.93
CA ALA A 189 -25.21 -7.74 13.00
C ALA A 189 -26.12 -8.95 12.71
N ARG A 190 -25.55 -10.16 12.64
CA ARG A 190 -26.31 -11.41 12.46
C ARG A 190 -27.19 -11.69 13.68
N LEU A 191 -26.64 -11.58 14.89
CA LEU A 191 -27.39 -11.78 16.15
C LEU A 191 -28.52 -10.76 16.30
N ASN A 192 -28.34 -9.54 15.82
CA ASN A 192 -29.38 -8.50 15.79
C ASN A 192 -30.37 -8.65 14.61
N GLY A 193 -30.38 -9.77 13.91
CA GLY A 193 -31.32 -10.06 12.82
C GLY A 193 -31.10 -9.24 11.55
N LYS A 194 -29.95 -8.54 11.42
CA LYS A 194 -29.65 -7.78 10.20
C LYS A 194 -29.27 -8.72 9.07
N GLN A 195 -29.83 -8.46 7.88
CA GLN A 195 -29.46 -9.19 6.68
C GLN A 195 -28.00 -8.94 6.31
N ILE A 196 -27.19 -10.00 6.28
CA ILE A 196 -25.79 -9.96 5.90
C ILE A 196 -25.61 -10.62 4.54
N GLY A 197 -25.05 -9.87 3.58
CA GLY A 197 -24.86 -10.32 2.21
C GLY A 197 -26.10 -10.16 1.34
N ALA A 198 -26.14 -10.89 0.23
CA ALA A 198 -27.24 -10.82 -0.71
C ALA A 198 -28.48 -11.53 -0.17
N VAL A 199 -29.64 -10.90 -0.31
CA VAL A 199 -30.92 -11.55 0.01
C VAL A 199 -31.14 -12.72 -0.96
N PRO A 200 -31.40 -13.95 -0.48
CA PRO A 200 -31.71 -15.06 -1.35
C PRO A 200 -32.87 -14.73 -2.29
N GLY A 201 -32.77 -15.06 -3.56
CA GLY A 201 -33.81 -14.78 -4.57
C GLY A 201 -33.86 -13.36 -5.13
N LYS A 202 -33.18 -12.38 -4.53
CA LYS A 202 -33.13 -11.02 -5.08
C LYS A 202 -32.24 -10.95 -6.32
N LYS A 203 -32.84 -10.68 -7.47
CA LYS A 203 -32.09 -10.44 -8.72
C LYS A 203 -31.44 -9.05 -8.65
N PHE A 204 -30.09 -8.99 -8.68
CA PHE A 204 -29.37 -7.71 -8.71
C PHE A 204 -29.15 -7.25 -10.15
N THR A 205 -29.62 -6.05 -10.45
CA THR A 205 -29.39 -5.42 -11.74
C THR A 205 -28.09 -4.62 -11.69
N THR A 206 -27.07 -5.04 -12.43
CA THR A 206 -25.79 -4.34 -12.53
C THR A 206 -25.77 -3.47 -13.78
N LYS A 207 -24.99 -2.39 -13.80
CA LYS A 207 -24.78 -1.56 -15.01
C LYS A 207 -24.34 -2.41 -16.22
N LYS A 208 -23.57 -3.47 -15.97
CA LYS A 208 -23.11 -4.40 -17.01
C LYS A 208 -24.25 -5.28 -17.54
N SER A 209 -25.18 -5.73 -16.67
CA SER A 209 -26.33 -6.51 -17.10
C SER A 209 -27.34 -5.69 -17.89
N ILE A 210 -27.55 -4.43 -17.51
CA ILE A 210 -28.42 -3.50 -18.25
C ILE A 210 -27.90 -3.33 -19.67
N LYS A 211 -26.63 -2.92 -19.81
CA LYS A 211 -26.00 -2.75 -21.13
C LYS A 211 -26.05 -4.02 -21.98
N ALA A 212 -25.77 -5.18 -21.37
CA ALA A 212 -25.82 -6.44 -22.08
C ALA A 212 -27.25 -6.78 -22.55
N LYS A 213 -28.28 -6.59 -21.71
CA LYS A 213 -29.68 -6.81 -22.10
C LYS A 213 -30.12 -5.85 -23.22
N GLU A 214 -29.68 -4.59 -23.21
CA GLU A 214 -29.95 -3.62 -24.29
C GLU A 214 -29.38 -4.11 -25.63
N VAL A 215 -28.12 -4.56 -25.63
CA VAL A 215 -27.44 -5.09 -26.82
C VAL A 215 -28.15 -6.34 -27.31
N ILE A 216 -28.57 -7.27 -26.42
CA ILE A 216 -29.32 -8.48 -26.78
C ILE A 216 -30.65 -8.13 -27.42
N ARG A 217 -31.43 -7.20 -26.83
CA ARG A 217 -32.71 -6.73 -27.40
C ARG A 217 -32.56 -6.14 -28.79
N ARG A 218 -31.48 -5.36 -28.98
CA ARG A 218 -31.27 -4.62 -30.23
C ARG A 218 -30.78 -5.48 -31.40
N TYR A 219 -29.97 -6.48 -31.14
CA TYR A 219 -29.22 -7.18 -32.20
C TYR A 219 -29.57 -8.69 -32.34
N SER A 220 -30.13 -9.35 -31.34
CA SER A 220 -30.45 -10.77 -31.42
C SER A 220 -31.66 -11.02 -32.35
N LYS A 221 -31.55 -12.04 -33.19
CA LYS A 221 -32.64 -12.50 -34.10
C LYS A 221 -33.96 -12.80 -33.40
N ASP A 222 -33.90 -13.29 -32.14
CA ASP A 222 -35.12 -13.56 -31.36
C ASP A 222 -35.90 -12.29 -30.97
N PHE A 223 -35.30 -11.10 -31.10
CA PHE A 223 -35.92 -9.81 -30.80
C PHE A 223 -35.89 -8.87 -32.01
N CYS A 224 -36.16 -9.42 -33.21
CA CYS A 224 -36.15 -8.68 -34.49
C CYS A 224 -34.79 -8.06 -34.87
N GLY A 225 -33.67 -8.50 -34.28
CA GLY A 225 -32.32 -8.10 -34.69
C GLY A 225 -31.80 -8.97 -35.85
N THR A 226 -30.59 -8.65 -36.30
CA THR A 226 -29.95 -9.30 -37.45
C THR A 226 -28.88 -10.31 -37.10
N LEU A 227 -28.37 -10.30 -35.87
CA LEU A 227 -27.22 -11.10 -35.46
C LEU A 227 -27.60 -12.45 -34.85
N ALA A 228 -26.82 -13.48 -35.14
CA ALA A 228 -26.93 -14.78 -34.49
C ALA A 228 -26.41 -14.74 -33.05
N ASP A 229 -26.88 -15.66 -32.19
CA ASP A 229 -26.53 -15.72 -30.77
C ASP A 229 -25.01 -15.69 -30.49
N GLY A 230 -24.21 -16.40 -31.32
CA GLY A 230 -22.76 -16.43 -31.19
C GLY A 230 -22.10 -15.06 -31.44
N GLU A 231 -22.64 -14.28 -32.34
CA GLU A 231 -22.15 -12.93 -32.67
C GLU A 231 -22.52 -11.94 -31.56
N VAL A 232 -23.74 -12.02 -31.02
CA VAL A 232 -24.18 -11.18 -29.89
C VAL A 232 -23.39 -11.51 -28.62
N ILE A 233 -23.03 -12.75 -28.37
CA ILE A 233 -22.17 -13.16 -27.25
C ILE A 233 -20.79 -12.50 -27.39
N LYS A 234 -20.19 -12.53 -28.59
CA LYS A 234 -18.90 -11.87 -28.85
C LYS A 234 -19.00 -10.35 -28.66
N LEU A 235 -20.06 -9.74 -29.15
CA LEU A 235 -20.30 -8.29 -29.03
C LEU A 235 -20.49 -7.84 -27.58
N THR A 236 -21.18 -8.63 -26.75
CA THR A 236 -21.45 -8.28 -25.34
C THR A 236 -20.31 -8.66 -24.40
N GLY A 237 -19.40 -9.54 -24.81
CA GLY A 237 -18.29 -10.05 -23.98
C GLY A 237 -18.74 -10.79 -22.73
N ILE A 238 -19.97 -11.35 -22.71
CA ILE A 238 -20.50 -12.14 -21.59
C ILE A 238 -20.38 -13.63 -21.89
N SER A 239 -20.40 -14.46 -20.84
CA SER A 239 -20.39 -15.91 -21.02
C SER A 239 -21.67 -16.41 -21.68
N ARG A 240 -21.58 -17.53 -22.44
CA ARG A 240 -22.73 -18.18 -23.10
C ARG A 240 -23.88 -18.44 -22.11
N LYS A 241 -23.56 -18.94 -20.90
CA LYS A 241 -24.53 -19.19 -19.82
C LYS A 241 -25.26 -17.92 -19.39
N THR A 242 -24.54 -16.82 -19.23
CA THR A 242 -25.11 -15.52 -18.85
C THR A 242 -25.96 -14.93 -19.98
N TYR A 243 -25.55 -15.12 -21.23
CA TYR A 243 -26.30 -14.68 -22.40
C TYR A 243 -27.70 -15.32 -22.46
N TYR A 244 -27.77 -16.65 -22.40
CA TYR A 244 -29.06 -17.37 -22.43
C TYR A 244 -29.94 -17.05 -21.22
N LYS A 245 -29.34 -16.85 -20.04
CA LYS A 245 -30.05 -16.38 -18.86
C LYS A 245 -30.71 -15.00 -19.11
N TYR A 246 -29.95 -14.04 -19.65
CA TYR A 246 -30.51 -12.70 -19.95
C TYR A 246 -31.52 -12.76 -21.09
N LYS A 247 -31.31 -13.61 -22.07
CA LYS A 247 -32.28 -13.82 -23.18
C LYS A 247 -33.61 -14.36 -22.67
N ALA A 248 -33.59 -15.33 -21.73
CA ALA A 248 -34.78 -15.85 -21.09
C ALA A 248 -35.51 -14.77 -20.25
N GLU A 249 -34.75 -14.01 -19.45
CA GLU A 249 -35.29 -12.90 -18.66
C GLU A 249 -35.94 -11.82 -19.51
N ILE A 250 -35.41 -11.52 -20.70
CA ILE A 250 -36.00 -10.56 -21.65
C ILE A 250 -37.28 -11.09 -22.26
N LYS A 251 -37.34 -12.39 -22.63
CA LYS A 251 -38.55 -13.05 -23.13
C LYS A 251 -39.66 -13.02 -22.07
N GLU A 252 -39.32 -13.36 -20.81
CA GLU A 252 -40.27 -13.27 -19.69
C GLU A 252 -40.79 -11.85 -19.48
N GLU A 253 -39.92 -10.83 -19.58
CA GLU A 253 -40.30 -9.40 -19.48
C GLU A 253 -41.22 -8.92 -20.63
N GLN A 254 -41.14 -9.53 -21.80
CA GLN A 254 -41.95 -9.17 -23.00
C GLN A 254 -43.18 -10.07 -23.21
N GLY A 255 -43.35 -11.10 -22.35
CA GLY A 255 -44.48 -12.04 -22.49
C GLY A 255 -44.38 -12.96 -23.70
N LEU A 256 -43.15 -13.21 -24.18
CA LEU A 256 -42.83 -14.07 -25.34
C LEU A 256 -42.46 -15.48 -24.91
#